data_6381c1536dfe4a20bc54ff22b71a04c1
#
_entry.id   6381c1536dfe4a20bc54ff22b71a04c1
#
_cell.length_a   1.000
_cell.length_b   1.000
_cell.length_c   1.000
_cell.angle_alpha   90.00
_cell.angle_beta   90.00
_cell.angle_gamma   90.00
#
_symmetry.space_group_name_H-M   'P 1'
#
loop_
_entity.id
_entity.type
_entity.pdbx_description
1 polymer ?
#
loop_
_entity_poly.entity_id
_entity_poly.type
_entity_poly.pdbx_seq_one_letter_code
_entity_poly.pdbx_strand_id
1 'polypeptide(L)'
;MTMYRRIALLHVDPQSSPDDLAVFERELGAVATRVPGLTHAHLGRHFPNTVGGGDYTWDLAFADREQCPPWLEQLRVADHADLFERVVTRTDAVQFASTNAHIADATITDFVKRTLFLEVDRSTPPDNAQEFDRVLTGMPRYIHAIRNWAYHRVDDEFIIGPRRWTHVWEQEFQELSGLRVDYMVSPYHWGYVDPWFDSESPHHVVQPGVAHVYCPAATTILGW
;
A
#
# COMPACT_ATOMS: atom_id res chain seq x y z
N MET A 1 -16.20 5.08 14.23
CA MET A 1 -15.08 4.26 14.74
C MET A 1 -14.02 4.34 13.66
N THR A 2 -12.80 4.73 13.96
CA THR A 2 -11.73 4.87 12.95
C THR A 2 -11.00 3.55 12.84
N MET A 3 -11.11 2.91 11.67
CA MET A 3 -10.35 1.70 11.37
C MET A 3 -8.85 2.00 11.35
N TYR A 4 -8.06 1.02 11.74
CA TYR A 4 -6.60 1.09 11.72
C TYR A 4 -6.06 0.08 10.72
N ARG A 5 -5.14 0.49 9.87
CA ARG A 5 -4.59 -0.39 8.83
C ARG A 5 -3.09 -0.52 8.95
N ARG A 6 -2.60 -1.68 8.59
CA ARG A 6 -1.20 -2.01 8.45
C ARG A 6 -0.95 -2.61 7.08
N ILE A 7 -0.05 -2.01 6.32
CA ILE A 7 0.37 -2.54 5.03
C ILE A 7 1.83 -2.93 5.11
N ALA A 8 2.14 -4.16 4.73
CA ALA A 8 3.49 -4.67 4.60
C ALA A 8 3.77 -5.05 3.14
N LEU A 9 4.90 -4.58 2.63
CA LEU A 9 5.48 -4.96 1.35
C LEU A 9 6.57 -5.99 1.63
N LEU A 10 6.39 -7.20 1.10
CA LEU A 10 7.23 -8.36 1.44
C LEU A 10 8.13 -8.70 0.26
N HIS A 11 9.42 -8.80 0.52
CA HIS A 11 10.42 -9.28 -0.43
C HIS A 11 10.71 -10.74 -0.14
N VAL A 12 10.47 -11.59 -1.11
CA VAL A 12 10.63 -13.04 -0.99
C VAL A 12 12.03 -13.46 -1.42
N ASP A 13 12.58 -14.49 -0.77
CA ASP A 13 13.81 -15.13 -1.22
C ASP A 13 13.54 -15.77 -2.60
N PRO A 14 14.28 -15.37 -3.65
CA PRO A 14 14.14 -15.97 -4.97
C PRO A 14 14.47 -17.46 -5.01
N GLN A 15 15.09 -18.00 -3.95
CA GLN A 15 15.39 -19.42 -3.81
C GLN A 15 14.29 -20.18 -3.05
N SER A 16 13.23 -19.51 -2.58
CA SER A 16 12.11 -20.18 -1.92
C SER A 16 11.50 -21.24 -2.81
N SER A 17 11.21 -22.41 -2.23
CA SER A 17 10.56 -23.48 -2.99
C SER A 17 9.12 -23.12 -3.36
N PRO A 18 8.57 -23.63 -4.48
CA PRO A 18 7.16 -23.44 -4.81
C PRO A 18 6.22 -23.93 -3.71
N ASP A 19 6.58 -24.98 -2.99
CA ASP A 19 5.78 -25.53 -1.89
C ASP A 19 5.77 -24.57 -0.68
N ASP A 20 6.93 -24.02 -0.31
CA ASP A 20 7.00 -23.02 0.76
C ASP A 20 6.19 -21.76 0.40
N LEU A 21 6.27 -21.31 -0.86
CA LEU A 21 5.47 -20.17 -1.33
C LEU A 21 3.96 -20.46 -1.28
N ALA A 22 3.53 -21.65 -1.69
CA ALA A 22 2.11 -22.03 -1.64
C ALA A 22 1.59 -22.11 -0.19
N VAL A 23 2.41 -22.62 0.75
CA VAL A 23 2.08 -22.61 2.18
C VAL A 23 2.03 -21.18 2.70
N PHE A 24 3.02 -20.36 2.39
CA PHE A 24 3.11 -18.95 2.78
C PHE A 24 1.87 -18.15 2.32
N GLU A 25 1.50 -18.24 1.04
CA GLU A 25 0.31 -17.56 0.49
C GLU A 25 -0.97 -17.98 1.21
N ARG A 26 -1.16 -19.29 1.44
CA ARG A 26 -2.32 -19.82 2.14
C ARG A 26 -2.41 -19.32 3.58
N GLU A 27 -1.30 -19.37 4.32
CA GLU A 27 -1.27 -19.03 5.75
C GLU A 27 -1.47 -17.53 5.98
N LEU A 28 -0.80 -16.67 5.19
CA LEU A 28 -1.00 -15.22 5.30
C LEU A 28 -2.39 -14.79 4.78
N GLY A 29 -2.91 -15.45 3.77
CA GLY A 29 -4.28 -15.22 3.29
C GLY A 29 -5.35 -15.58 4.33
N ALA A 30 -5.09 -16.62 5.14
CA ALA A 30 -6.02 -17.09 6.18
C ALA A 30 -5.89 -16.33 7.53
N VAL A 31 -4.98 -15.37 7.66
CA VAL A 31 -4.67 -14.73 8.95
C VAL A 31 -5.87 -14.00 9.56
N ALA A 32 -6.79 -13.49 8.75
CA ALA A 32 -7.99 -12.78 9.22
C ALA A 32 -8.88 -13.65 10.12
N THR A 33 -8.83 -14.99 9.98
CA THR A 33 -9.61 -15.90 10.81
C THR A 33 -8.94 -16.26 12.14
N ARG A 34 -7.69 -15.83 12.36
CA ARG A 34 -6.85 -16.26 13.47
C ARG A 34 -6.41 -15.12 14.40
N VAL A 35 -6.31 -13.90 13.88
CA VAL A 35 -5.83 -12.73 14.65
C VAL A 35 -7.03 -12.01 15.26
N PRO A 36 -7.16 -11.97 16.60
CA PRO A 36 -8.22 -11.21 17.26
C PRO A 36 -8.20 -9.73 16.85
N GLY A 37 -9.36 -9.15 16.61
CA GLY A 37 -9.50 -7.75 16.22
C GLY A 37 -9.18 -7.44 14.76
N LEU A 38 -8.65 -8.40 13.98
CA LEU A 38 -8.49 -8.27 12.55
C LEU A 38 -9.84 -8.42 11.86
N THR A 39 -10.27 -7.37 11.16
CA THR A 39 -11.56 -7.34 10.47
C THR A 39 -11.44 -7.72 9.00
N HIS A 40 -10.28 -7.49 8.41
CA HIS A 40 -10.00 -7.84 7.02
C HIS A 40 -8.50 -8.08 6.80
N ALA A 41 -8.16 -8.99 5.88
CA ALA A 41 -6.81 -9.23 5.40
C ALA A 41 -6.82 -9.46 3.90
N HIS A 42 -5.83 -8.92 3.22
CA HIS A 42 -5.57 -9.16 1.81
C HIS A 42 -4.09 -9.44 1.61
N LEU A 43 -3.77 -10.55 0.94
CA LEU A 43 -2.43 -10.85 0.44
C LEU A 43 -2.49 -10.84 -1.08
N GLY A 44 -1.78 -9.89 -1.71
CA GLY A 44 -1.72 -9.78 -3.17
C GLY A 44 -0.30 -9.97 -3.68
N ARG A 45 -0.10 -10.94 -4.59
CA ARG A 45 1.15 -11.10 -5.32
C ARG A 45 1.26 -10.01 -6.38
N HIS A 46 2.42 -9.34 -6.44
CA HIS A 46 2.61 -8.23 -7.36
C HIS A 46 2.66 -8.69 -8.83
N PHE A 47 2.08 -7.86 -9.69
CA PHE A 47 2.29 -7.98 -11.12
C PHE A 47 3.76 -7.65 -11.49
N PRO A 48 4.26 -8.13 -12.63
CA PRO A 48 5.56 -7.72 -13.15
C PRO A 48 5.68 -6.20 -13.34
N ASN A 49 6.91 -5.67 -13.21
CA ASN A 49 7.25 -4.24 -13.38
C ASN A 49 6.78 -3.33 -12.22
N THR A 50 6.59 -3.86 -11.04
CA THR A 50 6.51 -3.07 -9.81
C THR A 50 7.90 -2.58 -9.39
N VAL A 51 7.97 -1.52 -8.59
CA VAL A 51 9.23 -0.90 -8.18
C VAL A 51 9.27 -0.75 -6.66
N GLY A 52 10.39 -1.16 -6.06
CA GLY A 52 10.75 -0.82 -4.68
C GLY A 52 10.01 -1.57 -3.57
N GLY A 53 8.97 -2.34 -3.87
CA GLY A 53 8.08 -2.94 -2.85
C GLY A 53 8.07 -4.47 -2.78
N GLY A 54 9.05 -5.16 -3.40
CA GLY A 54 9.14 -6.63 -3.33
C GLY A 54 8.07 -7.37 -4.13
N ASP A 55 7.59 -8.47 -3.59
CA ASP A 55 6.80 -9.47 -4.32
C ASP A 55 5.33 -9.52 -3.89
N TYR A 56 5.02 -9.11 -2.65
CA TYR A 56 3.66 -9.15 -2.11
C TYR A 56 3.31 -7.87 -1.35
N THR A 57 2.02 -7.50 -1.44
CA THR A 57 1.37 -6.60 -0.48
C THR A 57 0.55 -7.42 0.49
N TRP A 58 0.82 -7.28 1.79
CA TRP A 58 0.00 -7.84 2.86
C TRP A 58 -0.68 -6.70 3.61
N ASP A 59 -1.99 -6.58 3.43
CA ASP A 59 -2.81 -5.48 3.91
C ASP A 59 -3.78 -5.99 4.97
N LEU A 60 -3.75 -5.37 6.12
CA LEU A 60 -4.48 -5.78 7.33
C LEU A 60 -5.30 -4.62 7.88
N ALA A 61 -6.58 -4.85 8.17
CA ALA A 61 -7.45 -3.86 8.79
C ALA A 61 -7.92 -4.34 10.17
N PHE A 62 -7.82 -3.45 11.15
CA PHE A 62 -8.21 -3.67 12.54
C PHE A 62 -9.33 -2.69 12.93
N ALA A 63 -10.16 -3.07 13.88
CA ALA A 63 -11.27 -2.23 14.33
C ALA A 63 -10.79 -0.90 14.95
N ASP A 64 -9.63 -0.92 15.62
CA ASP A 64 -8.98 0.25 16.21
C ASP A 64 -7.47 0.02 16.39
N ARG A 65 -6.75 1.04 16.89
CA ARG A 65 -5.31 0.98 17.14
C ARG A 65 -4.93 -0.01 18.24
N GLU A 66 -5.75 -0.13 19.28
CA GLU A 66 -5.44 -0.96 20.45
C GLU A 66 -5.49 -2.45 20.09
N GLN A 67 -6.24 -2.79 19.05
CA GLN A 67 -6.34 -4.17 18.56
C GLN A 67 -5.23 -4.53 17.56
N CYS A 68 -4.38 -3.58 17.16
CA CYS A 68 -3.20 -3.87 16.34
C CYS A 68 -2.12 -4.54 17.21
N PRO A 69 -1.89 -5.86 17.09
CA PRO A 69 -0.84 -6.52 17.86
C PRO A 69 0.54 -6.04 17.41
N PRO A 70 1.59 -6.18 18.23
CA PRO A 70 2.96 -6.01 17.79
C PRO A 70 3.26 -6.88 16.55
N TRP A 71 4.10 -6.39 15.64
CA TRP A 71 4.38 -7.06 14.36
C TRP A 71 4.75 -8.54 14.52
N LEU A 72 5.65 -8.85 15.46
CA LEU A 72 6.11 -10.21 15.70
C LEU A 72 5.02 -11.14 16.28
N GLU A 73 4.06 -10.59 17.01
CA GLU A 73 2.95 -11.39 17.55
C GLU A 73 1.97 -11.81 16.45
N GLN A 74 1.79 -11.00 15.42
CA GLN A 74 0.97 -11.39 14.25
C GLN A 74 1.54 -12.62 13.56
N LEU A 75 2.86 -12.70 13.43
CA LEU A 75 3.53 -13.84 12.82
C LEU A 75 3.46 -15.10 13.69
N ARG A 76 3.48 -14.94 15.02
CA ARG A 76 3.40 -16.08 15.97
C ARG A 76 2.00 -16.69 16.04
N VAL A 77 0.95 -15.88 15.96
CA VAL A 77 -0.44 -16.38 15.94
C VAL A 77 -0.71 -17.29 14.74
N ALA A 78 0.05 -17.11 13.67
CA ALA A 78 -0.07 -17.94 12.47
C ALA A 78 0.62 -19.33 12.58
N ASP A 79 1.32 -19.66 13.69
CA ASP A 79 2.17 -20.88 13.86
C ASP A 79 3.24 -21.04 12.77
N HIS A 80 3.56 -20.00 12.01
CA HIS A 80 4.44 -20.04 10.85
C HIS A 80 5.53 -18.96 10.87
N ALA A 81 5.96 -18.54 12.06
CA ALA A 81 7.07 -17.58 12.18
C ALA A 81 8.32 -18.09 11.45
N ASP A 82 8.65 -19.37 11.61
CA ASP A 82 9.80 -19.98 10.93
C ASP A 82 9.66 -20.00 9.41
N LEU A 83 8.45 -20.19 8.90
CA LEU A 83 8.17 -20.13 7.46
C LEU A 83 8.32 -18.70 6.94
N PHE A 84 7.78 -17.72 7.66
CA PHE A 84 7.92 -16.33 7.30
C PHE A 84 9.39 -15.90 7.24
N GLU A 85 10.19 -16.25 8.27
CA GLU A 85 11.62 -15.94 8.32
C GLU A 85 12.44 -16.64 7.21
N ARG A 86 12.01 -17.81 6.74
CA ARG A 86 12.67 -18.49 5.60
C ARG A 86 12.30 -17.90 4.26
N VAL A 87 11.04 -17.43 4.11
CA VAL A 87 10.50 -16.97 2.82
C VAL A 87 10.76 -15.49 2.61
N VAL A 88 10.65 -14.67 3.67
CA VAL A 88 10.72 -13.21 3.56
C VAL A 88 12.10 -12.70 3.95
N THR A 89 12.81 -12.12 2.99
CA THR A 89 14.15 -11.56 3.18
C THR A 89 14.14 -10.12 3.68
N ARG A 90 13.07 -9.36 3.34
CA ARG A 90 12.88 -7.98 3.78
C ARG A 90 11.41 -7.63 3.85
N THR A 91 11.08 -6.80 4.82
CA THR A 91 9.75 -6.20 4.97
C THR A 91 9.87 -4.68 5.02
N ASP A 92 9.04 -3.99 4.25
CA ASP A 92 8.74 -2.58 4.44
C ASP A 92 7.29 -2.48 4.92
N ALA A 93 7.04 -2.01 6.13
CA ALA A 93 5.68 -1.92 6.65
C ALA A 93 5.37 -0.58 7.30
N VAL A 94 4.13 -0.17 7.18
CA VAL A 94 3.58 1.06 7.74
C VAL A 94 2.23 0.80 8.39
N GLN A 95 1.86 1.69 9.30
CA GLN A 95 0.58 1.65 9.99
C GLN A 95 -0.06 3.04 9.99
N PHE A 96 -1.37 3.12 9.92
CA PHE A 96 -2.09 4.39 9.86
C PHE A 96 -3.58 4.24 10.23
N ALA A 97 -4.19 5.35 10.67
CA ALA A 97 -5.63 5.44 10.80
C ALA A 97 -6.27 5.62 9.41
N SER A 98 -7.25 4.78 9.07
CA SER A 98 -7.98 4.86 7.79
C SER A 98 -9.06 5.93 7.86
N THR A 99 -8.69 7.18 7.56
CA THR A 99 -9.58 8.35 7.73
C THR A 99 -9.89 9.08 6.43
N ASN A 100 -9.16 8.83 5.37
CA ASN A 100 -9.28 9.56 4.10
C ASN A 100 -9.32 8.58 2.92
N ALA A 101 -10.48 7.94 2.77
CA ALA A 101 -10.79 7.07 1.63
C ALA A 101 -12.02 7.60 0.87
N HIS A 102 -12.01 7.45 -0.43
CA HIS A 102 -13.12 7.75 -1.32
C HIS A 102 -13.51 6.49 -2.10
N ILE A 103 -14.68 5.99 -1.79
CA ILE A 103 -15.24 4.78 -2.39
C ILE A 103 -16.36 5.19 -3.33
N ALA A 104 -16.04 5.36 -4.62
CA ALA A 104 -17.00 5.66 -5.66
C ALA A 104 -17.73 4.40 -6.15
N ASP A 105 -17.04 3.26 -6.10
CA ASP A 105 -17.56 1.96 -6.48
C ASP A 105 -17.28 0.92 -5.37
N ALA A 106 -18.24 0.77 -4.46
CA ALA A 106 -18.16 -0.23 -3.39
C ALA A 106 -18.39 -1.67 -3.87
N THR A 107 -18.85 -1.83 -5.10
CA THR A 107 -19.17 -3.14 -5.71
C THR A 107 -18.06 -3.70 -6.58
N ILE A 108 -16.96 -2.96 -6.73
CA ILE A 108 -15.83 -3.39 -7.54
C ILE A 108 -15.30 -4.75 -7.05
N THR A 109 -15.14 -5.69 -7.96
CA THR A 109 -14.57 -7.02 -7.70
C THR A 109 -13.54 -7.38 -8.76
N ASP A 110 -12.60 -8.25 -8.39
CA ASP A 110 -11.56 -8.75 -9.31
C ASP A 110 -10.82 -7.61 -10.03
N PHE A 111 -10.31 -6.68 -9.26
CA PHE A 111 -9.70 -5.44 -9.73
C PHE A 111 -8.18 -5.41 -9.47
N VAL A 112 -7.53 -4.33 -9.91
CA VAL A 112 -6.11 -4.05 -9.64
C VAL A 112 -6.01 -3.02 -8.52
N LYS A 113 -5.41 -3.42 -7.41
CA LYS A 113 -5.05 -2.55 -6.29
C LYS A 113 -3.62 -2.06 -6.47
N ARG A 114 -3.44 -0.74 -6.53
CA ARG A 114 -2.14 -0.08 -6.51
C ARG A 114 -1.88 0.49 -5.11
N THR A 115 -0.67 0.26 -4.60
CA THR A 115 -0.17 0.82 -3.35
C THR A 115 1.13 1.56 -3.61
N LEU A 116 1.21 2.81 -3.18
CA LEU A 116 2.39 3.66 -3.31
C LEU A 116 2.80 4.15 -1.92
N PHE A 117 4.00 3.77 -1.47
CA PHE A 117 4.62 4.36 -0.28
C PHE A 117 5.50 5.52 -0.69
N LEU A 118 5.32 6.64 -0.02
CA LEU A 118 6.03 7.89 -0.27
C LEU A 118 6.81 8.33 0.97
N GLU A 119 7.99 8.86 0.75
CA GLU A 119 8.76 9.62 1.74
C GLU A 119 8.78 11.08 1.30
N VAL A 120 7.88 11.89 1.85
CA VAL A 120 7.87 13.35 1.64
C VAL A 120 8.89 13.96 2.58
N ASP A 121 9.73 14.87 2.05
CA ASP A 121 10.75 15.55 2.84
C ASP A 121 10.10 16.29 4.02
N ARG A 122 10.55 15.97 5.23
CA ARG A 122 10.02 16.54 6.47
C ARG A 122 10.34 18.04 6.62
N SER A 123 11.27 18.56 5.85
CA SER A 123 11.59 19.99 5.77
C SER A 123 10.68 20.76 4.81
N THR A 124 9.79 20.06 4.07
CA THR A 124 8.85 20.68 3.14
C THR A 124 7.98 21.71 3.87
N PRO A 125 7.90 22.96 3.37
CA PRO A 125 7.02 23.97 3.94
C PRO A 125 5.57 23.48 3.98
N PRO A 126 4.80 23.80 5.04
CA PRO A 126 3.41 23.31 5.19
C PRO A 126 2.51 23.60 3.99
N ASP A 127 2.63 24.78 3.38
CA ASP A 127 1.84 25.16 2.20
C ASP A 127 2.16 24.27 0.99
N ASN A 128 3.43 23.94 0.78
CA ASN A 128 3.85 23.04 -0.30
C ASN A 128 3.37 21.61 -0.04
N ALA A 129 3.45 21.14 1.21
CA ALA A 129 2.94 19.82 1.57
C ALA A 129 1.42 19.72 1.35
N GLN A 130 0.68 20.77 1.72
CA GLN A 130 -0.77 20.84 1.49
C GLN A 130 -1.11 20.88 -0.01
N GLU A 131 -0.34 21.62 -0.79
CA GLU A 131 -0.53 21.68 -2.25
C GLU A 131 -0.23 20.32 -2.89
N PHE A 132 0.83 19.63 -2.46
CA PHE A 132 1.12 18.26 -2.89
C PHE A 132 -0.06 17.32 -2.59
N ASP A 133 -0.58 17.32 -1.35
CA ASP A 133 -1.73 16.52 -0.95
C ASP A 133 -2.95 16.81 -1.85
N ARG A 134 -3.21 18.09 -2.14
CA ARG A 134 -4.32 18.55 -2.99
C ARG A 134 -4.18 18.07 -4.44
N VAL A 135 -2.97 18.16 -4.98
CA VAL A 135 -2.68 17.72 -6.36
C VAL A 135 -2.83 16.21 -6.47
N LEU A 136 -2.25 15.46 -5.52
CA LEU A 136 -2.29 14.00 -5.54
C LEU A 136 -3.74 13.48 -5.42
N THR A 137 -4.49 13.97 -4.45
CA THR A 137 -5.89 13.58 -4.24
C THR A 137 -6.86 14.15 -5.28
N GLY A 138 -6.40 15.09 -6.10
CA GLY A 138 -7.14 15.63 -7.25
C GLY A 138 -7.17 14.72 -8.47
N MET A 139 -6.23 13.76 -8.58
CA MET A 139 -6.11 12.85 -9.74
C MET A 139 -7.41 12.18 -10.18
N PRO A 140 -8.27 11.64 -9.28
CA PRO A 140 -9.46 10.90 -9.70
C PRO A 140 -10.49 11.75 -10.46
N ARG A 141 -10.42 13.07 -10.35
CA ARG A 141 -11.26 13.99 -11.13
C ARG A 141 -10.92 14.00 -12.63
N TYR A 142 -9.69 13.66 -12.97
CA TYR A 142 -9.14 13.75 -14.32
C TYR A 142 -8.78 12.37 -14.89
N ILE A 143 -8.61 11.37 -14.01
CA ILE A 143 -8.23 10.00 -14.37
C ILE A 143 -9.36 9.08 -13.94
N HIS A 144 -10.37 8.93 -14.80
CA HIS A 144 -11.58 8.18 -14.50
C HIS A 144 -11.36 6.67 -14.36
N ALA A 145 -10.20 6.16 -14.76
CA ALA A 145 -9.82 4.78 -14.52
C ALA A 145 -9.61 4.48 -13.02
N ILE A 146 -9.32 5.51 -12.19
CA ILE A 146 -9.27 5.39 -10.72
C ILE A 146 -10.70 5.27 -10.22
N ARG A 147 -11.08 4.09 -9.72
CA ARG A 147 -12.44 3.82 -9.20
C ARG A 147 -12.59 4.22 -7.74
N ASN A 148 -11.68 3.72 -6.91
CA ASN A 148 -11.60 4.04 -5.49
C ASN A 148 -10.18 4.48 -5.17
N TRP A 149 -10.02 5.26 -4.12
CA TRP A 149 -8.72 5.71 -3.68
C TRP A 149 -8.68 6.02 -2.19
N ALA A 150 -7.49 5.98 -1.61
CA ALA A 150 -7.24 6.40 -0.24
C ALA A 150 -5.86 7.05 -0.13
N TYR A 151 -5.76 8.08 0.71
CA TYR A 151 -4.52 8.78 1.00
C TYR A 151 -4.36 9.00 2.49
N HIS A 152 -3.28 8.48 3.05
CA HIS A 152 -3.06 8.48 4.48
C HIS A 152 -1.65 8.92 4.84
N ARG A 153 -1.53 9.64 5.96
CA ARG A 153 -0.26 9.84 6.64
C ARG A 153 0.03 8.62 7.50
N VAL A 154 1.30 8.20 7.46
CA VAL A 154 1.79 7.06 8.23
C VAL A 154 1.96 7.46 9.70
N ASP A 155 1.71 6.51 10.59
CA ASP A 155 2.04 6.62 12.01
C ASP A 155 3.57 6.53 12.19
N ASP A 156 4.19 7.61 12.62
CA ASP A 156 5.65 7.69 12.79
C ASP A 156 6.19 6.69 13.84
N GLU A 157 5.35 6.21 14.74
CA GLU A 157 5.72 5.22 15.76
C GLU A 157 5.82 3.80 15.21
N PHE A 158 5.26 3.56 14.01
CA PHE A 158 5.27 2.25 13.40
C PHE A 158 5.73 2.31 11.94
N ILE A 159 7.04 2.16 11.73
CA ILE A 159 7.63 2.00 10.40
C ILE A 159 8.65 0.86 10.50
N ILE A 160 8.50 -0.15 9.64
CA ILE A 160 9.46 -1.26 9.49
C ILE A 160 10.15 -1.10 8.14
N GLY A 161 11.46 -1.41 8.11
CA GLY A 161 12.28 -1.30 6.90
C GLY A 161 13.26 -0.12 6.95
N PRO A 162 14.08 0.04 5.90
CA PRO A 162 15.15 1.02 5.86
C PRO A 162 14.69 2.45 5.56
N ARG A 163 13.47 2.63 5.08
CA ARG A 163 12.91 3.91 4.63
C ARG A 163 12.07 4.56 5.72
N ARG A 164 11.94 5.88 5.64
CA ARG A 164 11.11 6.69 6.53
C ARG A 164 9.82 7.13 5.85
N TRP A 165 9.02 6.14 5.44
CA TRP A 165 7.75 6.36 4.79
C TRP A 165 6.87 7.34 5.55
N THR A 166 6.27 8.29 4.85
CA THR A 166 5.43 9.34 5.44
C THR A 166 3.98 9.25 5.01
N HIS A 167 3.74 8.73 3.81
CA HIS A 167 2.41 8.66 3.23
C HIS A 167 2.20 7.35 2.47
N VAL A 168 0.93 6.95 2.43
CA VAL A 168 0.43 5.86 1.58
C VAL A 168 -0.62 6.42 0.65
N TRP A 169 -0.43 6.22 -0.65
CA TRP A 169 -1.41 6.51 -1.69
C TRP A 169 -1.88 5.21 -2.33
N GLU A 170 -3.17 4.93 -2.23
CA GLU A 170 -3.80 3.72 -2.74
C GLU A 170 -4.83 4.05 -3.79
N GLN A 171 -4.91 3.21 -4.81
CA GLN A 171 -5.85 3.35 -5.91
C GLN A 171 -6.34 1.98 -6.36
N GLU A 172 -7.60 1.91 -6.77
CA GLU A 172 -8.22 0.73 -7.34
C GLU A 172 -8.66 1.01 -8.78
N PHE A 173 -8.28 0.12 -9.68
CA PHE A 173 -8.57 0.17 -11.11
C PHE A 173 -9.31 -1.10 -11.51
N GLN A 174 -10.38 -1.00 -12.32
CA GLN A 174 -11.09 -2.19 -12.76
C GLN A 174 -10.17 -3.16 -13.50
N GLU A 175 -9.24 -2.63 -14.30
CA GLU A 175 -8.33 -3.41 -15.12
C GLU A 175 -6.91 -2.84 -15.07
N LEU A 176 -5.93 -3.69 -15.39
CA LEU A 176 -4.52 -3.30 -15.45
C LEU A 176 -4.24 -2.23 -16.52
N SER A 177 -5.02 -2.19 -17.60
CA SER A 177 -4.98 -1.15 -18.63
C SER A 177 -5.30 0.24 -18.06
N GLY A 178 -6.25 0.34 -17.12
CA GLY A 178 -6.57 1.59 -16.43
C GLY A 178 -5.37 2.20 -15.70
N LEU A 179 -4.52 1.35 -15.12
CA LEU A 179 -3.27 1.79 -14.51
C LEU A 179 -2.16 2.03 -15.54
N ARG A 180 -1.90 1.06 -16.42
CA ARG A 180 -0.72 1.07 -17.31
C ARG A 180 -0.88 1.97 -18.53
N VAL A 181 -2.13 2.27 -18.92
CA VAL A 181 -2.43 3.11 -20.08
C VAL A 181 -3.09 4.39 -19.60
N ASP A 182 -4.35 4.37 -19.17
CA ASP A 182 -5.14 5.57 -18.92
C ASP A 182 -4.51 6.50 -17.87
N TYR A 183 -4.01 5.92 -16.77
CA TYR A 183 -3.30 6.66 -15.73
C TYR A 183 -1.97 7.23 -16.27
N MET A 184 -1.17 6.42 -16.95
CA MET A 184 0.18 6.82 -17.39
C MET A 184 0.18 7.84 -18.52
N VAL A 185 -0.85 7.90 -19.39
CA VAL A 185 -0.94 8.91 -20.46
C VAL A 185 -1.68 10.17 -20.04
N SER A 186 -2.20 10.23 -18.82
CA SER A 186 -2.98 11.37 -18.34
C SER A 186 -2.16 12.65 -18.29
N PRO A 187 -2.58 13.76 -18.96
CA PRO A 187 -1.91 15.04 -18.84
C PRO A 187 -1.86 15.59 -17.42
N TYR A 188 -2.85 15.22 -16.58
CA TYR A 188 -2.83 15.60 -15.17
C TYR A 188 -1.70 14.91 -14.41
N HIS A 189 -1.46 13.62 -14.68
CA HIS A 189 -0.37 12.87 -14.06
C HIS A 189 0.98 13.54 -14.36
N TRP A 190 1.35 13.68 -15.62
CA TRP A 190 2.68 14.21 -15.93
C TRP A 190 2.83 15.75 -15.74
N GLY A 191 1.74 16.53 -15.92
CA GLY A 191 1.81 17.99 -15.83
C GLY A 191 1.69 18.54 -14.42
N TYR A 192 1.03 17.81 -13.52
CA TYR A 192 0.74 18.29 -12.17
C TYR A 192 1.32 17.40 -11.07
N VAL A 193 1.44 16.09 -11.29
CA VAL A 193 1.89 15.15 -10.26
C VAL A 193 3.39 14.86 -10.36
N ASP A 194 3.89 14.51 -11.54
CA ASP A 194 5.31 14.17 -11.73
C ASP A 194 6.29 15.25 -11.26
N PRO A 195 5.99 16.57 -11.41
CA PRO A 195 6.91 17.61 -10.90
C PRO A 195 7.21 17.53 -9.40
N TRP A 196 6.34 16.89 -8.59
CA TRP A 196 6.59 16.72 -7.16
C TRP A 196 7.58 15.59 -6.85
N PHE A 197 7.81 14.72 -7.82
CA PHE A 197 8.74 13.59 -7.75
C PHE A 197 10.05 13.84 -8.49
N ASP A 198 10.08 14.83 -9.37
CA ASP A 198 11.26 15.19 -10.18
C ASP A 198 12.23 16.04 -9.37
N SER A 199 13.44 15.53 -9.13
CA SER A 199 14.49 16.22 -8.37
C SER A 199 14.98 17.54 -9.00
N GLU A 200 14.72 17.76 -10.29
CA GLU A 200 15.05 19.00 -11.00
C GLU A 200 13.92 20.03 -10.94
N SER A 201 12.74 19.63 -10.46
CA SER A 201 11.57 20.49 -10.35
C SER A 201 11.65 21.39 -9.11
N PRO A 202 11.23 22.66 -9.19
CA PRO A 202 11.10 23.53 -8.02
C PRO A 202 9.97 23.09 -7.06
N HIS A 203 9.12 22.15 -7.47
CA HIS A 203 8.05 21.57 -6.67
C HIS A 203 8.45 20.27 -5.97
N HIS A 204 9.68 19.77 -6.19
CA HIS A 204 10.14 18.50 -5.64
C HIS A 204 9.99 18.43 -4.12
N VAL A 205 9.26 17.42 -3.64
CA VAL A 205 9.09 17.14 -2.20
C VAL A 205 9.20 15.65 -1.87
N VAL A 206 9.05 14.76 -2.87
CA VAL A 206 9.06 13.31 -2.65
C VAL A 206 10.47 12.78 -2.84
N GLN A 207 11.02 12.19 -1.78
CA GLN A 207 12.37 11.60 -1.83
C GLN A 207 12.43 10.44 -2.84
N PRO A 208 13.55 10.27 -3.56
CA PRO A 208 13.75 9.18 -4.50
C PRO A 208 13.57 7.80 -3.84
N GLY A 209 13.11 6.83 -4.62
CA GLY A 209 12.99 5.43 -4.17
C GLY A 209 11.64 5.09 -3.56
N VAL A 210 10.57 5.59 -4.13
CA VAL A 210 9.18 5.19 -3.80
C VAL A 210 8.98 3.68 -3.93
N ALA A 211 8.08 3.10 -3.15
CA ALA A 211 7.58 1.76 -3.40
C ALA A 211 6.27 1.87 -4.18
N HIS A 212 6.31 1.49 -5.44
CA HIS A 212 5.20 1.53 -6.38
C HIS A 212 4.83 0.11 -6.80
N VAL A 213 3.82 -0.44 -6.15
CA VAL A 213 3.40 -1.82 -6.33
C VAL A 213 1.93 -1.92 -6.70
N TYR A 214 1.55 -3.00 -7.39
CA TYR A 214 0.17 -3.29 -7.71
C TYR A 214 -0.04 -4.80 -7.85
N CYS A 215 -1.21 -5.24 -7.39
CA CYS A 215 -1.60 -6.65 -7.32
C CYS A 215 -3.09 -6.84 -7.63
N PRO A 216 -3.54 -8.05 -7.98
CA PRO A 216 -4.96 -8.35 -8.05
C PRO A 216 -5.59 -8.31 -6.66
N ALA A 217 -6.84 -7.88 -6.56
CA ALA A 217 -7.64 -7.91 -5.35
C ALA A 217 -9.09 -8.28 -5.67
N ALA A 218 -9.72 -9.07 -4.81
CA ALA A 218 -11.09 -9.55 -5.02
C ALA A 218 -12.15 -8.57 -4.47
N THR A 219 -11.83 -7.90 -3.36
CA THR A 219 -12.73 -6.94 -2.69
C THR A 219 -11.94 -5.75 -2.18
N THR A 220 -12.56 -4.56 -2.19
CA THR A 220 -11.90 -3.36 -1.65
C THR A 220 -11.64 -3.47 -0.14
N ILE A 221 -10.50 -2.96 0.30
CA ILE A 221 -10.14 -2.79 1.71
C ILE A 221 -10.12 -1.30 2.10
N LEU A 222 -10.24 -0.39 1.12
CA LEU A 222 -10.08 1.05 1.36
C LEU A 222 -11.19 1.65 2.21
N GLY A 223 -12.37 1.07 2.17
CA GLY A 223 -13.57 1.55 2.87
C GLY A 223 -13.81 0.91 4.25
N TRP A 224 -12.84 0.17 4.77
CA TRP A 224 -12.97 -0.51 6.07
C TRP A 224 -12.45 0.37 7.19
#